data_66ac17a751103f4a369589f9da37d501
#
_entry.id   66ac17a751103f4a369589f9da37d501
#
_cell.length_a   1.000
_cell.length_b   1.000
_cell.length_c   1.000
_cell.angle_alpha   90.00
_cell.angle_beta   90.00
_cell.angle_gamma   90.00
#
_symmetry.space_group_name_H-M   'P 1'
#
loop_
_entity.id
_entity.type
_entity.pdbx_description
1 polymer ?
#
loop_
_entity_poly.entity_id
_entity_poly.type
_entity_poly.pdbx_seq_one_letter_code
_entity_poly.pdbx_strand_id
1 'polypeptide(L)'
;MQHDFLMRKNYQWLFFLLFLCMTVAEAAAQWIYTNPSSSSRYRNPETSILLKSREQLSPAALVNTDIIQVTGSKSGIHRFTLHLSVDEHSMIITPFRKFEYDEEIMISVKEGFTNSSGIPLPSLSFSFYTSKMDAYTLQSAMDASRSYGEYKKEQSSGGRNEKEPGDNPPAFTMTVDTSLAFDGAAFFASKYNLTPQNDKLICILNNDNTFSLSKNVVEDGADFKINKNGYLSYYSPPDNKFYLLDSNYYLLDSFACKNGYESELDNHEFLIFPDGNKYFLISHKEIVDMSQVVAGGNAHAMVEFPVIQQQDAAGNVVFEWASWDHFNITDATFDVPLTAATIDPFHTNAIELDTDGNLLISSRYMDEITKIDHTTGNIIWRMGGENNQFTFVNDPLTPHFSHQHDIRRLPNGNITLFDNGNLRFPQISYAKEYELDEVNKIATLLWSYKHPLINNKEIFNLAAGN
;
A
#
# COMPACT_ATOMS: atom_id res chain seq x y z
N MET A 1 41.50 -35.51 -47.08
CA MET A 1 41.72 -34.46 -46.02
C MET A 1 41.42 -33.04 -46.49
N GLN A 2 41.04 -32.77 -47.74
CA GLN A 2 40.74 -31.41 -48.23
C GLN A 2 39.20 -31.12 -48.37
N HIS A 3 38.35 -32.13 -48.30
CA HIS A 3 36.90 -31.95 -48.42
C HIS A 3 36.20 -31.62 -47.11
N ASP A 4 36.79 -31.96 -45.96
CA ASP A 4 36.16 -31.71 -44.63
C ASP A 4 36.38 -30.26 -44.09
N PHE A 5 37.35 -29.53 -44.65
CA PHE A 5 37.66 -28.18 -44.20
C PHE A 5 36.71 -27.09 -44.78
N LEU A 6 36.11 -27.33 -45.92
CA LEU A 6 35.17 -26.44 -46.59
C LEU A 6 33.74 -26.53 -46.00
N MET A 7 33.35 -27.70 -45.51
CA MET A 7 32.01 -27.86 -44.91
C MET A 7 31.91 -27.23 -43.51
N ARG A 8 32.99 -27.22 -42.71
CA ARG A 8 32.97 -26.60 -41.36
C ARG A 8 32.89 -25.07 -41.38
N LYS A 9 33.42 -24.41 -42.41
CA LYS A 9 33.33 -22.93 -42.52
C LYS A 9 31.93 -22.43 -42.86
N ASN A 10 31.15 -23.17 -43.64
CA ASN A 10 29.81 -22.77 -44.04
C ASN A 10 28.79 -22.91 -42.92
N TYR A 11 28.96 -23.83 -41.98
CA TYR A 11 28.09 -23.95 -40.80
C TYR A 11 28.32 -22.91 -39.76
N GLN A 12 29.53 -22.37 -39.60
CA GLN A 12 29.78 -21.27 -38.66
C GLN A 12 29.12 -19.95 -39.11
N TRP A 13 29.06 -19.69 -40.40
CA TRP A 13 28.36 -18.52 -40.93
C TRP A 13 26.84 -18.67 -40.91
N LEU A 14 26.32 -19.87 -41.07
CA LEU A 14 24.89 -20.14 -40.92
C LEU A 14 24.44 -20.03 -39.47
N PHE A 15 25.24 -20.47 -38.50
CA PHE A 15 24.98 -20.27 -37.07
C PHE A 15 25.10 -18.80 -36.64
N PHE A 16 26.03 -18.04 -37.20
CA PHE A 16 26.18 -16.64 -36.93
C PHE A 16 25.03 -15.82 -37.53
N LEU A 17 24.55 -16.15 -38.71
CA LEU A 17 23.36 -15.55 -39.33
C LEU A 17 22.08 -15.96 -38.62
N LEU A 18 21.92 -17.18 -38.13
CA LEU A 18 20.81 -17.62 -37.31
C LEU A 18 20.83 -16.96 -35.90
N PHE A 19 22.01 -16.74 -35.31
CA PHE A 19 22.15 -16.04 -34.04
C PHE A 19 21.94 -14.53 -34.18
N LEU A 20 22.30 -13.92 -35.33
CA LEU A 20 22.03 -12.51 -35.62
C LEU A 20 20.54 -12.25 -35.95
N CYS A 21 19.83 -13.25 -36.51
CA CYS A 21 18.38 -13.18 -36.72
C CYS A 21 17.56 -13.42 -35.45
N MET A 22 18.15 -13.99 -34.37
CA MET A 22 17.47 -14.18 -33.09
C MET A 22 17.60 -13.01 -32.13
N THR A 23 18.31 -11.93 -32.48
CA THR A 23 18.55 -10.78 -31.60
C THR A 23 17.85 -9.49 -31.98
N VAL A 24 16.92 -9.53 -32.93
CA VAL A 24 16.02 -8.40 -33.18
C VAL A 24 14.58 -8.96 -33.27
N ALA A 25 14.11 -9.58 -32.21
CA ALA A 25 12.72 -9.38 -31.87
C ALA A 25 12.65 -7.93 -31.37
N GLU A 26 12.32 -7.00 -32.24
CA GLU A 26 11.82 -5.69 -31.80
C GLU A 26 10.81 -6.00 -30.72
N ALA A 27 11.09 -5.57 -29.48
CA ALA A 27 10.12 -5.71 -28.41
C ALA A 27 8.90 -4.90 -28.85
N ALA A 28 7.88 -5.60 -29.36
CA ALA A 28 6.66 -4.95 -29.80
C ALA A 28 6.14 -4.11 -28.64
N ALA A 29 5.71 -2.89 -28.90
CA ALA A 29 5.09 -2.06 -27.88
C ALA A 29 3.92 -2.83 -27.24
N GLN A 30 3.87 -2.87 -25.91
CA GLN A 30 2.94 -3.72 -25.16
C GLN A 30 2.29 -2.94 -24.03
N TRP A 31 1.02 -3.21 -23.82
CA TRP A 31 0.36 -2.92 -22.55
C TRP A 31 0.84 -3.93 -21.52
N ILE A 32 1.41 -3.46 -20.44
CA ILE A 32 2.01 -4.31 -19.40
C ILE A 32 1.21 -4.31 -18.10
N TYR A 33 0.30 -3.35 -17.95
CA TYR A 33 -0.55 -3.25 -16.77
C TYR A 33 -1.86 -2.54 -17.13
N THR A 34 -2.95 -3.01 -16.54
CA THR A 34 -4.26 -2.35 -16.56
C THR A 34 -4.79 -2.26 -15.15
N ASN A 35 -5.39 -1.11 -14.79
CA ASN A 35 -6.16 -1.00 -13.58
C ASN A 35 -7.51 -0.31 -13.91
N PRO A 36 -8.64 -0.90 -13.54
CA PRO A 36 -8.78 -2.23 -12.96
C PRO A 36 -8.22 -3.37 -13.82
N SER A 37 -7.78 -4.46 -13.18
CA SER A 37 -7.35 -5.66 -13.89
C SER A 37 -8.54 -6.34 -14.58
N SER A 38 -8.27 -7.16 -15.59
CA SER A 38 -9.33 -7.90 -16.29
C SER A 38 -10.08 -8.83 -15.33
N SER A 39 -11.41 -8.77 -15.35
CA SER A 39 -12.34 -9.54 -14.50
C SER A 39 -12.29 -9.18 -13.01
N SER A 40 -11.55 -8.14 -12.61
CA SER A 40 -11.54 -7.62 -11.25
C SER A 40 -12.94 -7.23 -10.81
N ARG A 41 -13.22 -7.40 -9.51
CA ARG A 41 -14.50 -7.08 -8.88
C ARG A 41 -14.34 -5.99 -7.82
N TYR A 42 -15.43 -5.55 -7.23
CA TYR A 42 -15.44 -4.63 -6.09
C TYR A 42 -14.73 -3.30 -6.37
N ARG A 43 -14.78 -2.83 -7.63
CA ARG A 43 -14.17 -1.55 -7.97
C ARG A 43 -15.10 -0.39 -7.63
N ASN A 44 -14.54 0.66 -7.01
CA ASN A 44 -15.33 1.85 -6.73
C ASN A 44 -15.92 2.43 -8.03
N PRO A 45 -17.20 2.82 -8.06
CA PRO A 45 -17.81 3.41 -9.25
C PRO A 45 -17.14 4.68 -9.77
N GLU A 46 -16.32 5.35 -8.97
CA GLU A 46 -15.56 6.55 -9.36
C GLU A 46 -14.14 6.23 -9.85
N THR A 47 -13.81 4.95 -10.02
CA THR A 47 -12.48 4.52 -10.45
C THR A 47 -12.11 5.10 -11.82
N SER A 48 -10.88 5.53 -11.98
CA SER A 48 -10.24 5.78 -13.26
C SER A 48 -9.70 4.48 -13.86
N ILE A 49 -9.44 4.48 -15.18
CA ILE A 49 -8.90 3.32 -15.88
C ILE A 49 -7.47 3.67 -16.31
N LEU A 50 -6.52 2.83 -15.94
CA LEU A 50 -5.11 2.97 -16.24
C LEU A 50 -4.69 1.94 -17.29
N LEU A 51 -3.98 2.39 -18.30
CA LEU A 51 -3.35 1.52 -19.31
C LEU A 51 -1.87 1.87 -19.35
N LYS A 52 -1.00 1.01 -18.82
CA LYS A 52 0.45 1.23 -18.75
C LYS A 52 1.17 0.50 -19.86
N SER A 53 2.01 1.22 -20.57
CA SER A 53 2.92 0.71 -21.59
C SER A 53 4.32 0.50 -21.01
N ARG A 54 5.06 -0.44 -21.56
CA ARG A 54 6.47 -0.64 -21.23
C ARG A 54 7.33 0.57 -21.60
N GLU A 55 7.00 1.22 -22.72
CA GLU A 55 7.69 2.39 -23.22
C GLU A 55 6.80 3.63 -23.10
N GLN A 56 7.40 4.81 -23.11
CA GLN A 56 6.65 6.05 -23.08
C GLN A 56 5.66 6.12 -24.24
N LEU A 57 4.48 6.59 -23.95
CA LEU A 57 3.41 6.81 -24.93
C LEU A 57 3.66 8.10 -25.70
N SER A 58 3.26 8.14 -26.95
CA SER A 58 3.29 9.39 -27.72
C SER A 58 2.23 10.36 -27.20
N PRO A 59 2.55 11.62 -26.89
CA PRO A 59 1.53 12.63 -26.53
C PRO A 59 0.43 12.81 -27.59
N ALA A 60 0.69 12.47 -28.85
CA ALA A 60 -0.31 12.43 -29.91
C ALA A 60 -1.45 11.44 -29.62
N ALA A 61 -1.24 10.49 -28.72
CA ALA A 61 -2.28 9.56 -28.27
C ALA A 61 -3.49 10.28 -27.65
N LEU A 62 -3.28 11.40 -26.97
CA LEU A 62 -4.34 12.16 -26.29
C LEU A 62 -5.39 12.76 -27.25
N VAL A 63 -5.07 12.89 -28.54
CA VAL A 63 -5.97 13.51 -29.55
C VAL A 63 -6.95 12.50 -30.13
N ASN A 64 -6.61 11.21 -30.12
CA ASN A 64 -7.38 10.17 -30.80
C ASN A 64 -8.28 9.40 -29.81
N THR A 65 -9.25 10.10 -29.22
CA THR A 65 -10.17 9.50 -28.24
C THR A 65 -11.20 8.55 -28.86
N ASP A 66 -11.45 8.64 -30.17
CA ASP A 66 -12.48 7.84 -30.87
C ASP A 66 -12.16 6.35 -30.94
N ILE A 67 -10.91 5.98 -30.69
CA ILE A 67 -10.48 4.58 -30.66
C ILE A 67 -10.66 3.93 -29.28
N ILE A 68 -11.05 4.70 -28.24
CA ILE A 68 -11.36 4.17 -26.91
C ILE A 68 -12.87 4.17 -26.71
N GLN A 69 -13.40 3.08 -26.21
CA GLN A 69 -14.78 2.98 -25.78
C GLN A 69 -14.85 2.44 -24.35
N VAL A 70 -15.61 3.13 -23.51
CA VAL A 70 -15.93 2.73 -22.13
C VAL A 70 -17.43 2.55 -22.06
N THR A 71 -17.89 1.34 -21.72
CA THR A 71 -19.31 0.99 -21.73
C THR A 71 -19.67 0.24 -20.44
N GLY A 72 -20.61 0.78 -19.68
CA GLY A 72 -21.24 0.09 -18.56
C GLY A 72 -22.46 -0.71 -19.00
N SER A 73 -22.66 -1.87 -18.44
CA SER A 73 -23.81 -2.76 -18.76
C SER A 73 -25.16 -2.15 -18.35
N LYS A 74 -25.16 -1.26 -17.37
CA LYS A 74 -26.35 -0.52 -16.89
C LYS A 74 -26.31 0.94 -17.31
N SER A 75 -25.16 1.59 -17.18
CA SER A 75 -24.98 3.03 -17.39
C SER A 75 -24.75 3.41 -18.86
N GLY A 76 -24.44 2.43 -19.74
CA GLY A 76 -24.21 2.65 -21.17
C GLY A 76 -22.86 3.29 -21.48
N ILE A 77 -22.76 4.03 -22.59
CA ILE A 77 -21.49 4.62 -23.05
C ILE A 77 -21.11 5.80 -22.16
N HIS A 78 -19.84 5.80 -21.71
CA HIS A 78 -19.23 6.89 -20.94
C HIS A 78 -18.35 7.78 -21.81
N ARG A 79 -18.50 9.09 -21.65
CA ARG A 79 -17.51 10.08 -22.06
C ARG A 79 -16.45 10.18 -20.98
N PHE A 80 -15.23 10.54 -21.35
CA PHE A 80 -14.10 10.59 -20.44
C PHE A 80 -13.10 11.69 -20.83
N THR A 81 -12.22 12.05 -19.91
CA THR A 81 -10.97 12.74 -20.21
C THR A 81 -9.85 11.74 -20.34
N LEU A 82 -8.82 12.11 -21.10
CA LEU A 82 -7.63 11.32 -21.33
C LEU A 82 -6.40 12.13 -20.95
N HIS A 83 -5.56 11.55 -20.06
CA HIS A 83 -4.32 12.16 -19.61
C HIS A 83 -3.17 11.16 -19.72
N LEU A 84 -1.93 11.66 -19.78
CA LEU A 84 -0.74 10.85 -19.53
C LEU A 84 -0.25 11.11 -18.11
N SER A 85 0.35 10.09 -17.49
CA SER A 85 1.14 10.24 -16.28
C SER A 85 2.35 11.15 -16.53
N VAL A 86 2.96 11.67 -15.45
CA VAL A 86 4.12 12.55 -15.56
C VAL A 86 5.31 11.88 -16.26
N ASP A 87 5.47 10.57 -16.09
CA ASP A 87 6.49 9.75 -16.76
C ASP A 87 6.12 9.30 -18.18
N GLU A 88 4.90 9.65 -18.65
CA GLU A 88 4.34 9.31 -19.97
C GLU A 88 4.19 7.80 -20.23
N HIS A 89 4.33 6.94 -19.23
CA HIS A 89 4.13 5.50 -19.38
C HIS A 89 2.69 5.05 -19.24
N SER A 90 1.86 5.81 -18.55
CA SER A 90 0.46 5.45 -18.28
C SER A 90 -0.52 6.42 -18.95
N MET A 91 -1.50 5.84 -19.63
CA MET A 91 -2.69 6.51 -20.10
C MET A 91 -3.78 6.39 -19.03
N ILE A 92 -4.35 7.52 -18.61
CA ILE A 92 -5.34 7.63 -17.56
C ILE A 92 -6.66 8.07 -18.22
N ILE A 93 -7.66 7.20 -18.15
CA ILE A 93 -9.01 7.44 -18.66
C ILE A 93 -9.90 7.73 -17.47
N THR A 94 -10.41 8.97 -17.37
CA THR A 94 -11.27 9.39 -16.26
C THR A 94 -12.68 9.66 -16.78
N PRO A 95 -13.69 8.83 -16.48
CA PRO A 95 -15.07 9.05 -16.87
C PRO A 95 -15.62 10.36 -16.30
N PHE A 96 -16.44 11.09 -17.08
CA PHE A 96 -17.09 12.33 -16.61
C PHE A 96 -18.20 12.09 -15.57
N ARG A 97 -18.72 10.88 -15.51
CA ARG A 97 -19.71 10.45 -14.52
C ARG A 97 -19.30 9.10 -13.98
N LYS A 98 -19.58 8.86 -12.73
CA LYS A 98 -19.34 7.56 -12.09
C LYS A 98 -20.15 6.46 -12.80
N PHE A 99 -19.67 5.26 -12.68
CA PHE A 99 -20.38 4.04 -13.07
C PHE A 99 -21.57 3.78 -12.15
N GLU A 100 -22.48 2.89 -12.56
CA GLU A 100 -23.48 2.37 -11.64
C GLU A 100 -22.86 1.28 -10.75
N TYR A 101 -23.49 1.04 -9.60
CA TYR A 101 -23.10 -0.08 -8.75
C TYR A 101 -23.55 -1.41 -9.36
N ASP A 102 -22.81 -2.49 -9.04
CA ASP A 102 -23.07 -3.85 -9.48
C ASP A 102 -23.26 -3.94 -11.01
N GLU A 103 -22.34 -3.33 -11.74
CA GLU A 103 -22.34 -3.42 -13.21
C GLU A 103 -20.99 -3.87 -13.77
N GLU A 104 -21.05 -4.46 -14.96
CA GLU A 104 -19.88 -4.77 -15.76
C GLU A 104 -19.49 -3.56 -16.60
N ILE A 105 -18.23 -3.16 -16.53
CA ILE A 105 -17.63 -2.10 -17.34
C ILE A 105 -16.72 -2.74 -18.37
N MET A 106 -17.01 -2.51 -19.64
CA MET A 106 -16.21 -2.99 -20.75
C MET A 106 -15.36 -1.86 -21.31
N ILE A 107 -14.07 -2.11 -21.43
CA ILE A 107 -13.09 -1.23 -22.06
C ILE A 107 -12.67 -1.84 -23.38
N SER A 108 -12.69 -1.03 -24.43
CA SER A 108 -12.19 -1.41 -25.75
C SER A 108 -11.28 -0.32 -26.29
N VAL A 109 -10.07 -0.68 -26.62
CA VAL A 109 -9.06 0.19 -27.25
C VAL A 109 -8.69 -0.42 -28.58
N LYS A 110 -9.01 0.28 -29.68
CA LYS A 110 -8.63 -0.15 -31.04
C LYS A 110 -7.18 0.19 -31.31
N GLU A 111 -6.63 -0.38 -32.39
CA GLU A 111 -5.33 0.03 -32.91
C GLU A 111 -5.31 1.53 -33.24
N GLY A 112 -4.16 2.18 -33.06
CA GLY A 112 -3.98 3.58 -33.37
C GLY A 112 -3.14 4.34 -32.38
N PHE A 113 -2.85 3.80 -31.20
CA PHE A 113 -1.86 4.35 -30.29
C PHE A 113 -0.44 3.91 -30.69
N THR A 114 0.50 4.79 -30.43
CA THR A 114 1.93 4.51 -30.63
C THR A 114 2.72 4.90 -29.39
N ASN A 115 3.86 4.24 -29.20
CA ASN A 115 4.84 4.72 -28.25
C ASN A 115 5.59 5.97 -28.79
N SER A 116 6.47 6.55 -27.99
CA SER A 116 7.29 7.73 -28.38
C SER A 116 8.19 7.49 -29.60
N SER A 117 8.54 6.23 -29.88
CA SER A 117 9.32 5.82 -31.08
C SER A 117 8.45 5.58 -32.31
N GLY A 118 7.13 5.78 -32.23
CA GLY A 118 6.19 5.57 -33.33
C GLY A 118 5.78 4.12 -33.56
N ILE A 119 6.16 3.20 -32.68
CA ILE A 119 5.77 1.78 -32.76
C ILE A 119 4.32 1.64 -32.28
N PRO A 120 3.43 0.98 -33.07
CA PRO A 120 2.03 0.83 -32.70
C PRO A 120 1.84 -0.10 -31.49
N LEU A 121 0.93 0.28 -30.60
CA LEU A 121 0.43 -0.54 -29.51
C LEU A 121 -0.72 -1.43 -30.02
N PRO A 122 -0.83 -2.67 -29.54
CA PRO A 122 -1.91 -3.56 -29.93
C PRO A 122 -3.26 -3.07 -29.40
N SER A 123 -4.34 -3.47 -30.07
CA SER A 123 -5.69 -3.33 -29.53
C SER A 123 -5.82 -4.07 -28.17
N LEU A 124 -6.69 -3.57 -27.30
CA LEU A 124 -6.94 -4.13 -25.98
C LEU A 124 -8.44 -4.14 -25.71
N SER A 125 -8.93 -5.24 -25.13
CA SER A 125 -10.30 -5.29 -24.61
C SER A 125 -10.33 -6.11 -23.33
N PHE A 126 -10.98 -5.57 -22.29
CA PHE A 126 -11.19 -6.22 -21.01
C PHE A 126 -12.43 -5.67 -20.32
N SER A 127 -12.89 -6.36 -19.28
CA SER A 127 -13.96 -5.87 -18.42
C SER A 127 -13.62 -6.02 -16.94
N PHE A 128 -14.28 -5.24 -16.11
CA PHE A 128 -14.25 -5.32 -14.67
C PHE A 128 -15.65 -5.06 -14.09
N TYR A 129 -15.83 -5.27 -12.78
CA TYR A 129 -17.12 -5.15 -12.10
C TYR A 129 -17.02 -4.15 -10.95
N THR A 130 -18.04 -3.27 -10.88
CA THR A 130 -18.14 -2.31 -9.78
C THR A 130 -18.68 -2.95 -8.51
N SER A 131 -18.47 -2.26 -7.39
CA SER A 131 -18.96 -2.61 -6.05
C SER A 131 -20.48 -2.75 -6.01
N LYS A 132 -20.99 -3.53 -5.06
CA LYS A 132 -22.44 -3.70 -4.83
C LYS A 132 -22.99 -2.56 -3.97
N MET A 133 -24.07 -1.93 -4.43
CA MET A 133 -24.63 -0.72 -3.81
C MET A 133 -25.19 -0.92 -2.39
N ASP A 134 -25.89 -2.03 -2.12
CA ASP A 134 -26.85 -2.08 -1.01
C ASP A 134 -26.21 -2.03 0.39
N ALA A 135 -25.00 -2.53 0.52
CA ALA A 135 -24.35 -2.62 1.81
C ALA A 135 -23.37 -1.50 2.08
N TYR A 136 -22.69 -1.02 1.05
CA TYR A 136 -21.72 0.08 1.16
C TYR A 136 -22.41 1.40 1.52
N THR A 137 -23.52 1.72 0.84
CA THR A 137 -24.26 2.96 1.10
C THR A 137 -24.86 2.97 2.50
N LEU A 138 -25.37 1.84 2.99
CA LEU A 138 -25.98 1.77 4.32
C LEU A 138 -24.92 1.87 5.43
N GLN A 139 -23.79 1.17 5.29
CA GLN A 139 -22.75 1.16 6.29
C GLN A 139 -21.96 2.48 6.31
N SER A 140 -21.60 3.02 5.15
CA SER A 140 -20.92 4.32 5.07
C SER A 140 -21.80 5.45 5.60
N ALA A 141 -23.11 5.41 5.36
CA ALA A 141 -24.06 6.36 5.94
C ALA A 141 -24.18 6.20 7.47
N MET A 142 -24.12 4.97 7.99
CA MET A 142 -24.13 4.70 9.42
C MET A 142 -22.81 5.13 10.10
N ASP A 143 -21.67 4.86 9.48
CA ASP A 143 -20.36 5.21 10.01
C ASP A 143 -20.11 6.72 9.91
N ALA A 144 -20.47 7.36 8.79
CA ALA A 144 -20.42 8.82 8.65
C ALA A 144 -21.36 9.52 9.62
N SER A 145 -22.53 8.96 9.93
CA SER A 145 -23.45 9.53 10.93
C SER A 145 -22.94 9.35 12.36
N ARG A 146 -22.20 8.27 12.65
CA ARG A 146 -21.56 8.03 13.95
C ARG A 146 -20.40 9.01 14.19
N SER A 147 -19.43 9.03 13.26
CA SER A 147 -18.26 9.90 13.36
C SER A 147 -18.65 11.39 13.34
N TYR A 148 -19.62 11.78 12.52
CA TYR A 148 -20.13 13.16 12.49
C TYR A 148 -20.95 13.53 13.73
N GLY A 149 -21.65 12.58 14.34
CA GLY A 149 -22.38 12.77 15.61
C GLY A 149 -21.44 12.94 16.80
N GLU A 150 -20.36 12.17 16.85
CA GLU A 150 -19.32 12.28 17.88
C GLU A 150 -18.49 13.55 17.69
N TYR A 151 -18.08 13.87 16.47
CA TYR A 151 -17.37 15.09 16.11
C TYR A 151 -18.16 16.38 16.44
N LYS A 152 -19.48 16.42 16.15
CA LYS A 152 -20.31 17.57 16.56
C LYS A 152 -20.46 17.73 18.06
N LYS A 153 -20.44 16.64 18.81
CA LYS A 153 -20.53 16.67 20.27
C LYS A 153 -19.28 17.29 20.90
N GLU A 154 -18.11 17.05 20.32
CA GLU A 154 -16.83 17.61 20.78
C GLU A 154 -16.63 19.06 20.33
N GLN A 155 -17.01 19.43 19.11
CA GLN A 155 -16.91 20.81 18.62
C GLN A 155 -17.84 21.79 19.32
N SER A 156 -18.98 21.32 19.84
CA SER A 156 -19.91 22.19 20.59
C SER A 156 -19.43 22.56 21.98
N SER A 157 -18.34 21.99 22.47
CA SER A 157 -17.82 22.18 23.83
C SER A 157 -16.57 23.03 23.97
N GLY A 158 -16.01 23.57 22.89
CA GLY A 158 -14.81 24.42 23.02
C GLY A 158 -14.44 25.21 21.78
N GLY A 159 -14.45 26.55 21.91
CA GLY A 159 -13.76 27.38 20.93
C GLY A 159 -12.27 27.09 20.97
N ARG A 160 -11.72 26.57 19.86
CA ARG A 160 -10.29 26.30 19.71
C ARG A 160 -9.56 27.62 19.46
N ASN A 161 -8.72 28.02 20.41
CA ASN A 161 -7.53 28.76 20.07
C ASN A 161 -6.52 27.79 19.53
N GLU A 162 -6.07 27.93 18.27
CA GLU A 162 -4.89 27.27 17.76
C GLU A 162 -3.73 27.66 18.70
N LYS A 163 -3.26 26.69 19.50
CA LYS A 163 -2.08 26.90 20.32
C LYS A 163 -0.84 26.69 19.47
N GLU A 164 0.09 27.62 19.61
CA GLU A 164 1.44 27.57 19.00
C GLU A 164 2.22 26.29 19.40
N PRO A 165 3.26 25.88 18.63
CA PRO A 165 4.15 24.79 19.01
C PRO A 165 4.69 24.98 20.44
N GLY A 166 4.36 24.07 21.36
CA GLY A 166 4.77 24.20 22.76
C GLY A 166 3.69 23.80 23.76
N ASP A 167 2.62 23.15 23.30
CA ASP A 167 1.60 22.60 24.18
C ASP A 167 2.19 21.59 25.17
N ASN A 168 1.67 21.57 26.39
CA ASN A 168 2.23 20.84 27.53
C ASN A 168 2.58 19.40 27.19
N PRO A 169 3.86 19.05 27.07
CA PRO A 169 4.26 17.67 26.79
C PRO A 169 3.92 16.76 27.96
N PRO A 170 3.68 15.46 27.73
CA PRO A 170 3.50 14.50 28.81
C PRO A 170 4.75 14.42 29.69
N ALA A 171 4.56 14.11 30.98
CA ALA A 171 5.70 13.86 31.87
C ALA A 171 6.35 12.53 31.48
N PHE A 172 7.64 12.58 31.18
CA PHE A 172 8.45 11.43 30.85
C PHE A 172 9.53 11.16 31.89
N THR A 173 9.85 9.88 32.09
CA THR A 173 11.10 9.47 32.68
C THR A 173 11.83 8.64 31.65
N MET A 174 12.94 9.15 31.13
CA MET A 174 13.80 8.42 30.21
C MET A 174 14.95 7.78 30.99
N THR A 175 15.12 6.46 30.83
CA THR A 175 16.30 5.76 31.29
C THR A 175 17.13 5.43 30.05
N VAL A 176 18.29 6.08 29.91
CA VAL A 176 19.17 5.90 28.73
C VAL A 176 20.45 5.22 29.17
N ASP A 177 20.83 4.12 28.52
CA ASP A 177 22.21 3.65 28.53
C ASP A 177 23.01 4.45 27.50
N THR A 178 23.72 5.48 27.98
CA THR A 178 24.43 6.43 27.11
C THR A 178 25.56 5.77 26.30
N SER A 179 25.99 4.54 26.67
CA SER A 179 27.00 3.78 25.93
C SER A 179 26.48 3.16 24.64
N LEU A 180 25.13 3.01 24.52
CA LEU A 180 24.45 2.39 23.40
C LEU A 180 23.50 3.34 22.67
N ALA A 181 23.31 4.57 23.17
CA ALA A 181 22.38 5.53 22.58
C ALA A 181 23.00 6.22 21.35
N PHE A 182 22.24 6.25 20.26
CA PHE A 182 22.55 7.11 19.10
C PHE A 182 22.05 8.53 19.37
N ASP A 183 22.72 9.52 18.76
CA ASP A 183 22.14 10.85 18.59
C ASP A 183 20.91 10.73 17.68
N GLY A 184 19.75 10.96 18.25
CA GLY A 184 18.50 10.83 17.54
C GLY A 184 17.33 11.33 18.38
N ALA A 185 16.14 11.22 17.83
CA ALA A 185 14.90 11.58 18.52
C ALA A 185 13.85 10.48 18.32
N ALA A 186 12.99 10.31 19.31
CA ALA A 186 11.83 9.43 19.21
C ALA A 186 10.61 10.23 18.72
N PHE A 187 9.96 9.72 17.69
CA PHE A 187 8.70 10.24 17.16
C PHE A 187 7.55 9.43 17.72
N PHE A 188 6.54 10.07 18.25
CA PHE A 188 5.35 9.38 18.70
C PHE A 188 4.10 10.22 18.60
N ALA A 189 2.97 9.55 18.41
CA ALA A 189 1.64 10.13 18.51
C ALA A 189 0.87 9.47 19.65
N SER A 190 0.12 10.26 20.41
CA SER A 190 -0.68 9.70 21.49
C SER A 190 -2.01 9.17 20.97
N LYS A 191 -2.19 7.86 21.03
CA LYS A 191 -3.49 7.22 20.78
C LYS A 191 -4.45 7.41 21.96
N TYR A 192 -3.88 7.50 23.17
CA TYR A 192 -4.62 7.68 24.42
C TYR A 192 -4.26 9.00 25.06
N ASN A 193 -5.14 9.51 25.93
CA ASN A 193 -4.93 10.72 26.67
C ASN A 193 -3.71 10.58 27.58
N LEU A 194 -2.59 11.18 27.18
CA LEU A 194 -1.34 11.17 27.93
C LEU A 194 -1.25 12.29 28.97
N THR A 195 -2.16 13.27 28.92
CA THR A 195 -2.20 14.41 29.82
C THR A 195 -3.51 14.43 30.59
N PRO A 196 -3.54 15.07 31.78
CA PRO A 196 -4.81 15.27 32.52
C PRO A 196 -5.87 16.04 31.72
N GLN A 197 -5.46 16.78 30.69
CA GLN A 197 -6.34 17.58 29.82
C GLN A 197 -6.91 16.77 28.66
N ASN A 198 -6.59 15.47 28.56
CA ASN A 198 -6.99 14.62 27.45
C ASN A 198 -6.47 15.09 26.08
N ASP A 199 -5.30 15.71 26.06
CA ASP A 199 -4.69 16.19 24.82
C ASP A 199 -4.20 15.01 23.94
N LYS A 200 -4.45 15.10 22.65
CA LYS A 200 -3.89 14.23 21.63
C LYS A 200 -2.67 14.93 21.04
N LEU A 201 -1.51 14.32 21.16
CA LEU A 201 -0.25 14.96 20.84
C LEU A 201 0.52 14.18 19.79
N ILE A 202 1.18 14.91 18.89
CA ILE A 202 2.36 14.44 18.17
C ILE A 202 3.59 15.06 18.82
N CYS A 203 4.60 14.26 19.08
CA CYS A 203 5.78 14.67 19.83
C CYS A 203 7.07 14.16 19.20
N ILE A 204 8.12 14.98 19.33
CA ILE A 204 9.51 14.61 19.05
C ILE A 204 10.28 14.77 20.35
N LEU A 205 10.73 13.64 20.90
CA LEU A 205 11.49 13.57 22.14
C LEU A 205 12.97 13.35 21.81
N ASN A 206 13.82 14.26 22.28
CA ASN A 206 15.26 14.20 22.12
C ASN A 206 15.90 13.28 23.16
N ASN A 207 17.13 12.83 22.93
CA ASN A 207 17.89 11.97 23.83
C ASN A 207 18.26 12.67 25.17
N ASP A 208 18.18 13.98 25.26
CA ASP A 208 18.41 14.75 26.47
C ASP A 208 17.13 14.95 27.31
N ASN A 209 16.06 14.25 26.99
CA ASN A 209 14.75 14.34 27.62
C ASN A 209 14.02 15.68 27.40
N THR A 210 14.40 16.43 26.38
CA THR A 210 13.69 17.62 25.91
C THR A 210 12.78 17.29 24.72
N PHE A 211 11.78 18.13 24.46
CA PHE A 211 10.93 18.01 23.28
C PHE A 211 11.31 19.05 22.23
N SER A 212 11.63 18.58 21.02
CA SER A 212 11.73 19.44 19.84
C SER A 212 10.34 19.84 19.34
N LEU A 213 9.35 18.97 19.50
CA LEU A 213 7.96 19.21 19.17
C LEU A 213 7.06 18.61 20.24
N SER A 214 6.04 19.36 20.65
CA SER A 214 4.85 18.86 21.32
C SER A 214 3.67 19.67 20.81
N LYS A 215 2.81 19.05 20.01
CA LYS A 215 1.72 19.75 19.31
C LYS A 215 0.42 18.99 19.49
N ASN A 216 -0.62 19.72 19.91
CA ASN A 216 -1.97 19.19 19.93
C ASN A 216 -2.47 18.94 18.50
N VAL A 217 -3.03 17.76 18.29
CA VAL A 217 -3.71 17.38 17.06
C VAL A 217 -5.15 17.00 17.37
N VAL A 218 -5.99 17.04 16.35
CA VAL A 218 -7.37 16.58 16.47
C VAL A 218 -7.34 15.06 16.30
N GLU A 219 -7.66 14.33 17.35
CA GLU A 219 -7.57 12.87 17.39
C GLU A 219 -6.13 12.34 17.17
N ASP A 220 -5.98 11.07 16.86
CA ASP A 220 -4.79 10.28 17.12
C ASP A 220 -3.48 10.67 16.42
N GLY A 221 -3.44 11.50 15.38
CA GLY A 221 -2.20 11.88 14.69
C GLY A 221 -1.33 10.68 14.27
N ALA A 222 -1.93 9.57 13.83
CA ALA A 222 -1.25 8.34 13.53
C ALA A 222 -0.21 8.50 12.41
N ASP A 223 0.69 7.52 12.26
CA ASP A 223 1.80 7.51 11.29
C ASP A 223 2.64 8.80 11.32
N PHE A 224 2.93 9.30 12.54
CA PHE A 224 3.77 10.48 12.71
C PHE A 224 5.24 10.14 12.53
N LYS A 225 5.84 10.65 11.46
CA LYS A 225 7.22 10.31 11.07
C LYS A 225 7.87 11.38 10.19
N ILE A 226 9.20 11.30 10.01
CA ILE A 226 9.88 11.92 8.88
C ILE A 226 9.60 11.06 7.65
N ASN A 227 8.97 11.64 6.63
CA ASN A 227 8.66 10.94 5.40
C ASN A 227 9.86 10.92 4.43
N LYS A 228 9.77 10.15 3.33
CA LYS A 228 10.88 9.93 2.39
C LYS A 228 11.38 11.22 1.72
N ASN A 229 10.55 12.27 1.65
CA ASN A 229 10.94 13.60 1.16
C ASN A 229 11.62 14.51 2.21
N GLY A 230 11.82 14.01 3.44
CA GLY A 230 12.46 14.72 4.54
C GLY A 230 11.54 15.64 5.35
N TYR A 231 10.27 15.74 5.03
CA TYR A 231 9.27 16.46 5.81
C TYR A 231 8.56 15.55 6.82
N LEU A 232 8.01 16.16 7.87
CA LEU A 232 7.17 15.43 8.82
C LEU A 232 5.77 15.20 8.24
N SER A 233 5.21 14.04 8.52
CA SER A 233 3.81 13.73 8.15
C SER A 233 3.08 13.04 9.28
N TYR A 234 1.75 13.20 9.32
CA TYR A 234 0.85 12.49 10.22
C TYR A 234 -0.56 12.41 9.63
N TYR A 235 -1.32 11.41 10.05
CA TYR A 235 -2.73 11.25 9.66
C TYR A 235 -3.63 12.12 10.53
N SER A 236 -4.60 12.82 9.90
CA SER A 236 -5.63 13.62 10.54
C SER A 236 -7.02 12.99 10.34
N PRO A 237 -7.57 12.29 11.35
CA PRO A 237 -8.86 11.61 11.23
C PRO A 237 -10.03 12.51 10.82
N PRO A 238 -10.17 13.75 11.36
CA PRO A 238 -11.31 14.59 11.01
C PRO A 238 -11.42 14.93 9.54
N ASP A 239 -10.28 15.07 8.87
CA ASP A 239 -10.22 15.43 7.47
C ASP A 239 -10.00 14.22 6.56
N ASN A 240 -9.70 13.08 7.17
CA ASN A 240 -9.31 11.85 6.49
C ASN A 240 -8.18 12.09 5.48
N LYS A 241 -7.09 12.72 5.95
CA LYS A 241 -5.93 13.13 5.15
C LYS A 241 -4.63 12.93 5.90
N PHE A 242 -3.55 12.80 5.16
CA PHE A 242 -2.21 12.96 5.68
C PHE A 242 -1.77 14.42 5.55
N TYR A 243 -1.32 15.00 6.65
CA TYR A 243 -0.75 16.34 6.71
C TYR A 243 0.77 16.27 6.59
N LEU A 244 1.34 17.24 5.87
CA LEU A 244 2.77 17.44 5.73
C LEU A 244 3.16 18.72 6.45
N LEU A 245 4.17 18.65 7.31
CA LEU A 245 4.69 19.81 8.06
C LEU A 245 6.05 20.21 7.52
N ASP A 246 6.32 21.52 7.50
CA ASP A 246 7.64 22.06 7.19
C ASP A 246 8.62 21.91 8.38
N SER A 247 9.86 22.39 8.20
CA SER A 247 10.89 22.36 9.25
C SER A 247 10.60 23.24 10.47
N ASN A 248 9.59 24.10 10.40
CA ASN A 248 9.10 24.92 11.50
C ASN A 248 7.82 24.38 12.12
N TYR A 249 7.42 23.14 11.68
CA TYR A 249 6.23 22.44 12.15
C TYR A 249 4.90 23.08 11.73
N TYR A 250 4.90 23.96 10.72
CA TYR A 250 3.67 24.49 10.12
C TYR A 250 3.16 23.56 9.02
N LEU A 251 1.84 23.54 8.88
CA LEU A 251 1.18 22.78 7.80
C LEU A 251 1.62 23.31 6.44
N LEU A 252 2.27 22.46 5.66
CA LEU A 252 2.75 22.73 4.30
C LEU A 252 1.71 22.33 3.26
N ASP A 253 1.18 21.11 3.39
CA ASP A 253 0.22 20.54 2.45
C ASP A 253 -0.58 19.40 3.11
N SER A 254 -1.61 18.89 2.39
CA SER A 254 -2.39 17.73 2.83
C SER A 254 -2.78 16.85 1.65
N PHE A 255 -2.81 15.53 1.87
CA PHE A 255 -3.00 14.54 0.83
C PHE A 255 -4.05 13.52 1.20
N ALA A 256 -4.83 13.09 0.21
CA ALA A 256 -5.80 12.01 0.32
C ALA A 256 -5.70 11.07 -0.88
N CYS A 257 -6.18 9.86 -0.72
CA CYS A 257 -6.40 8.94 -1.84
C CYS A 257 -7.51 9.47 -2.77
N LYS A 258 -7.71 8.82 -3.91
CA LYS A 258 -8.64 9.21 -4.97
C LYS A 258 -9.46 8.02 -5.46
N ASN A 259 -10.16 8.19 -6.55
CA ASN A 259 -10.98 7.16 -7.20
C ASN A 259 -12.16 6.69 -6.34
N GLY A 260 -12.74 7.59 -5.54
CA GLY A 260 -13.88 7.29 -4.67
C GLY A 260 -13.51 6.65 -3.33
N TYR A 261 -12.21 6.50 -3.03
CA TYR A 261 -11.72 5.94 -1.76
C TYR A 261 -11.41 7.00 -0.70
N GLU A 262 -11.75 8.27 -0.92
CA GLU A 262 -11.34 9.38 -0.06
C GLU A 262 -11.81 9.22 1.40
N SER A 263 -12.93 8.54 1.63
CA SER A 263 -13.43 8.22 2.99
C SER A 263 -12.86 6.94 3.60
N GLU A 264 -12.07 6.17 2.84
CA GLU A 264 -11.53 4.87 3.21
C GLU A 264 -10.00 4.88 3.35
N LEU A 265 -9.40 6.07 3.42
CA LEU A 265 -7.97 6.23 3.64
C LEU A 265 -7.58 5.58 4.97
N ASP A 266 -6.63 4.66 4.91
CA ASP A 266 -6.09 3.99 6.08
C ASP A 266 -5.01 4.85 6.76
N ASN A 267 -4.88 4.75 8.06
CA ASN A 267 -3.99 5.57 8.87
C ASN A 267 -2.64 4.91 9.19
N HIS A 268 -2.38 3.70 8.70
CA HIS A 268 -1.15 2.99 9.03
C HIS A 268 0.05 3.46 8.22
N GLU A 269 -0.14 3.84 6.94
CA GLU A 269 1.03 4.18 6.10
C GLU A 269 0.71 5.22 5.02
N PHE A 270 1.57 6.24 4.96
CA PHE A 270 1.66 7.20 3.88
C PHE A 270 3.12 7.44 3.52
N LEU A 271 3.46 7.31 2.24
CA LEU A 271 4.79 7.64 1.73
C LEU A 271 4.72 8.78 0.73
N ILE A 272 5.63 9.74 0.85
CA ILE A 272 5.84 10.79 -0.15
C ILE A 272 7.33 10.93 -0.42
N PHE A 273 7.70 10.88 -1.70
CA PHE A 273 9.08 10.91 -2.16
C PHE A 273 9.49 12.31 -2.66
N PRO A 274 10.82 12.59 -2.80
CA PRO A 274 11.31 13.89 -3.28
C PRO A 274 10.82 14.27 -4.68
N ASP A 275 10.51 13.29 -5.52
CA ASP A 275 9.96 13.47 -6.87
C ASP A 275 8.45 13.79 -6.87
N GLY A 276 7.81 13.81 -5.70
CA GLY A 276 6.39 14.07 -5.51
C GLY A 276 5.48 12.86 -5.68
N ASN A 277 6.03 11.67 -5.97
CA ASN A 277 5.25 10.43 -5.94
C ASN A 277 4.78 10.12 -4.51
N LYS A 278 3.54 9.67 -4.38
CA LYS A 278 2.87 9.40 -3.10
C LYS A 278 2.22 8.02 -3.13
N TYR A 279 2.27 7.33 -2.00
CA TYR A 279 1.60 6.03 -1.81
C TYR A 279 0.68 6.11 -0.61
N PHE A 280 -0.51 5.56 -0.78
CA PHE A 280 -1.56 5.50 0.22
C PHE A 280 -1.98 4.06 0.45
N LEU A 281 -2.24 3.72 1.69
CA LEU A 281 -2.98 2.55 2.07
C LEU A 281 -4.46 2.91 2.22
N ILE A 282 -5.35 2.04 1.78
CA ILE A 282 -6.80 2.22 1.77
C ILE A 282 -7.43 0.96 2.36
N SER A 283 -8.42 1.12 3.23
CA SER A 283 -9.22 0.05 3.83
C SER A 283 -10.59 -0.01 3.15
N HIS A 284 -10.65 -0.62 1.95
CA HIS A 284 -11.89 -0.75 1.20
C HIS A 284 -12.81 -1.83 1.79
N LYS A 285 -14.11 -1.54 1.88
CA LYS A 285 -15.11 -2.43 2.47
C LYS A 285 -16.13 -2.90 1.46
N GLU A 286 -16.34 -4.22 1.40
CA GLU A 286 -17.29 -4.87 0.51
C GLU A 286 -18.17 -5.88 1.22
N ILE A 287 -19.39 -6.10 0.70
CA ILE A 287 -20.22 -7.19 1.14
C ILE A 287 -19.91 -8.45 0.35
N VAL A 288 -19.45 -9.44 1.07
CA VAL A 288 -19.08 -10.75 0.54
C VAL A 288 -19.99 -11.83 1.12
N ASP A 289 -20.47 -12.72 0.26
CA ASP A 289 -21.15 -13.94 0.70
C ASP A 289 -20.11 -14.95 1.22
N MET A 290 -19.78 -14.83 2.50
CA MET A 290 -18.84 -15.73 3.16
C MET A 290 -19.34 -17.16 3.30
N SER A 291 -20.63 -17.44 3.09
CA SER A 291 -21.14 -18.81 3.06
C SER A 291 -20.63 -19.62 1.87
N GLN A 292 -20.17 -18.93 0.82
CA GLN A 292 -19.49 -19.54 -0.34
C GLN A 292 -17.98 -19.72 -0.12
N VAL A 293 -17.42 -19.14 0.95
CA VAL A 293 -15.98 -19.15 1.23
C VAL A 293 -15.64 -20.12 2.35
N VAL A 294 -16.39 -20.07 3.46
CA VAL A 294 -16.18 -20.95 4.63
C VAL A 294 -17.50 -21.51 5.17
N ALA A 295 -17.45 -22.70 5.72
CA ALA A 295 -18.63 -23.31 6.36
C ALA A 295 -19.11 -22.45 7.54
N GLY A 296 -20.40 -22.11 7.55
CA GLY A 296 -20.99 -21.22 8.56
C GLY A 296 -20.70 -19.73 8.35
N GLY A 297 -20.12 -19.37 7.22
CA GLY A 297 -19.89 -17.98 6.85
C GLY A 297 -21.16 -17.16 6.70
N ASN A 298 -21.10 -15.88 7.02
CA ASN A 298 -22.21 -14.94 6.88
C ASN A 298 -22.42 -14.58 5.40
N ALA A 299 -23.64 -14.74 4.87
CA ALA A 299 -23.95 -14.42 3.48
C ALA A 299 -23.88 -12.91 3.15
N HIS A 300 -23.80 -12.05 4.17
CA HIS A 300 -23.71 -10.60 4.06
C HIS A 300 -22.61 -10.05 4.97
N ALA A 301 -21.44 -10.70 4.99
CA ALA A 301 -20.31 -10.22 5.76
C ALA A 301 -19.72 -8.97 5.11
N MET A 302 -19.42 -7.96 5.92
CA MET A 302 -18.59 -6.85 5.50
C MET A 302 -17.13 -7.26 5.60
N VAL A 303 -16.43 -7.31 4.48
CA VAL A 303 -15.02 -7.70 4.41
C VAL A 303 -14.18 -6.48 4.03
N GLU A 304 -13.12 -6.25 4.80
CA GLU A 304 -12.16 -5.19 4.57
C GLU A 304 -11.02 -5.68 3.68
N PHE A 305 -10.73 -4.91 2.63
CA PHE A 305 -9.72 -5.22 1.63
C PHE A 305 -8.73 -4.08 1.51
N PRO A 306 -7.45 -4.28 1.82
CA PRO A 306 -6.41 -3.31 1.53
C PRO A 306 -6.28 -3.01 0.05
N VAL A 307 -6.16 -1.70 -0.26
CA VAL A 307 -5.79 -1.21 -1.58
C VAL A 307 -4.58 -0.30 -1.43
N ILE A 308 -3.58 -0.47 -2.29
CA ILE A 308 -2.42 0.42 -2.38
C ILE A 308 -2.64 1.32 -3.58
N GLN A 309 -2.57 2.63 -3.38
CA GLN A 309 -2.71 3.60 -4.45
C GLN A 309 -1.46 4.48 -4.53
N GLN A 310 -0.87 4.57 -5.72
CA GLN A 310 0.18 5.54 -6.02
C GLN A 310 -0.40 6.71 -6.81
N GLN A 311 -0.03 7.92 -6.40
CA GLN A 311 -0.25 9.13 -7.18
C GLN A 311 1.10 9.73 -7.60
N ASP A 312 1.17 10.25 -8.84
CA ASP A 312 2.32 11.01 -9.32
C ASP A 312 2.39 12.43 -8.69
N ALA A 313 3.40 13.21 -9.07
CA ALA A 313 3.57 14.58 -8.58
C ALA A 313 2.38 15.49 -8.92
N ALA A 314 1.70 15.26 -10.04
CA ALA A 314 0.51 16.00 -10.45
C ALA A 314 -0.76 15.50 -9.72
N GLY A 315 -0.66 14.45 -8.93
CA GLY A 315 -1.76 13.84 -8.21
C GLY A 315 -2.64 12.93 -9.08
N ASN A 316 -2.15 12.45 -10.21
CA ASN A 316 -2.83 11.41 -10.97
C ASN A 316 -2.58 10.06 -10.33
N VAL A 317 -3.61 9.21 -10.26
CA VAL A 317 -3.43 7.81 -9.88
C VAL A 317 -2.73 7.09 -11.02
N VAL A 318 -1.55 6.52 -10.75
CA VAL A 318 -0.70 5.86 -11.76
C VAL A 318 -0.43 4.38 -11.47
N PHE A 319 -0.81 3.93 -10.29
CA PHE A 319 -0.80 2.52 -9.88
C PHE A 319 -1.86 2.31 -8.78
N GLU A 320 -2.56 1.18 -8.85
CA GLU A 320 -3.52 0.79 -7.82
C GLU A 320 -3.58 -0.74 -7.72
N TRP A 321 -3.21 -1.27 -6.56
CA TRP A 321 -3.17 -2.69 -6.30
C TRP A 321 -4.23 -3.05 -5.27
N ALA A 322 -5.13 -3.94 -5.62
CA ALA A 322 -6.23 -4.35 -4.76
C ALA A 322 -6.03 -5.79 -4.28
N SER A 323 -6.08 -6.00 -2.97
CA SER A 323 -5.79 -7.29 -2.35
C SER A 323 -6.73 -8.41 -2.81
N TRP A 324 -7.99 -8.13 -3.12
CA TRP A 324 -8.96 -9.15 -3.59
C TRP A 324 -8.63 -9.75 -4.97
N ASP A 325 -7.78 -9.11 -5.76
CA ASP A 325 -7.30 -9.66 -7.03
C ASP A 325 -6.14 -10.66 -6.85
N HIS A 326 -5.56 -10.74 -5.64
CA HIS A 326 -4.29 -11.42 -5.40
C HIS A 326 -4.29 -12.37 -4.19
N PHE A 327 -5.11 -12.09 -3.16
CA PHE A 327 -5.19 -12.89 -1.94
C PHE A 327 -6.51 -13.62 -1.83
N ASN A 328 -6.49 -14.78 -1.18
CA ASN A 328 -7.73 -15.44 -0.76
C ASN A 328 -8.07 -14.99 0.67
N ILE A 329 -9.34 -14.78 0.96
CA ILE A 329 -9.79 -14.45 2.32
C ILE A 329 -9.36 -15.53 3.33
N THR A 330 -9.26 -16.77 2.89
CA THR A 330 -8.82 -17.91 3.69
C THR A 330 -7.33 -17.98 3.96
N ASP A 331 -6.53 -17.07 3.37
CA ASP A 331 -5.10 -16.93 3.71
C ASP A 331 -4.90 -16.26 5.09
N ALA A 332 -5.99 -15.77 5.70
CA ALA A 332 -5.98 -15.20 7.04
C ALA A 332 -5.57 -16.21 8.11
N THR A 333 -4.89 -15.72 9.15
CA THR A 333 -4.53 -16.54 10.31
C THR A 333 -5.77 -17.11 11.04
N PHE A 334 -5.58 -18.21 11.73
CA PHE A 334 -6.67 -18.99 12.35
C PHE A 334 -7.48 -18.22 13.42
N ASP A 335 -6.95 -17.15 13.98
CA ASP A 335 -7.60 -16.31 14.98
C ASP A 335 -8.52 -15.23 14.36
N VAL A 336 -8.51 -15.06 13.04
CA VAL A 336 -9.46 -14.20 12.34
C VAL A 336 -10.82 -14.93 12.21
N PRO A 337 -11.91 -14.35 12.76
CA PRO A 337 -13.21 -15.01 12.75
C PRO A 337 -13.91 -14.86 11.40
N LEU A 338 -13.59 -15.70 10.41
CA LEU A 338 -14.13 -15.65 9.05
C LEU A 338 -15.66 -15.88 8.94
N THR A 339 -16.34 -16.20 10.04
CA THR A 339 -17.80 -16.32 10.11
C THR A 339 -18.48 -15.10 10.70
N ALA A 340 -17.72 -14.07 11.10
CA ALA A 340 -18.24 -12.84 11.69
C ALA A 340 -19.02 -11.98 10.67
N ALA A 341 -19.80 -11.02 11.17
CA ALA A 341 -20.50 -10.06 10.32
C ALA A 341 -19.56 -8.99 9.71
N THR A 342 -18.44 -8.73 10.38
CA THR A 342 -17.36 -7.83 9.88
C THR A 342 -16.06 -8.59 9.99
N ILE A 343 -15.29 -8.61 8.91
CA ILE A 343 -14.05 -9.39 8.78
C ILE A 343 -12.97 -8.50 8.17
N ASP A 344 -11.84 -8.41 8.84
CA ASP A 344 -10.60 -7.87 8.29
C ASP A 344 -9.62 -9.06 8.16
N PRO A 345 -9.49 -9.67 6.96
CA PRO A 345 -8.70 -10.88 6.82
C PRO A 345 -7.21 -10.62 6.59
N PHE A 346 -6.82 -9.40 6.27
CA PHE A 346 -5.47 -9.07 5.83
C PHE A 346 -4.78 -8.08 6.74
N HIS A 347 -5.43 -6.97 7.08
CA HIS A 347 -4.92 -5.89 7.92
C HIS A 347 -3.51 -5.46 7.50
N THR A 348 -3.38 -4.97 6.27
CA THR A 348 -2.10 -4.44 5.79
C THR A 348 -1.77 -3.17 6.55
N ASN A 349 -0.54 -3.07 7.08
CA ASN A 349 -0.17 -2.01 8.01
C ASN A 349 1.14 -1.29 7.66
N ALA A 350 1.81 -1.69 6.59
CA ALA A 350 3.00 -1.00 6.12
C ALA A 350 3.21 -1.22 4.62
N ILE A 351 3.76 -0.20 3.96
CA ILE A 351 4.24 -0.20 2.59
C ILE A 351 5.69 0.28 2.60
N GLU A 352 6.58 -0.41 1.90
CA GLU A 352 7.94 0.05 1.65
C GLU A 352 8.25 -0.05 0.16
N LEU A 353 8.80 1.01 -0.43
CA LEU A 353 9.36 0.95 -1.78
C LEU A 353 10.75 0.33 -1.68
N ASP A 354 10.89 -0.87 -2.25
CA ASP A 354 12.14 -1.62 -2.24
C ASP A 354 13.19 -0.99 -3.16
N THR A 355 14.45 -1.34 -2.95
CA THR A 355 15.60 -0.80 -3.69
C THR A 355 15.57 -1.14 -5.20
N ASP A 356 14.84 -2.17 -5.58
CA ASP A 356 14.63 -2.56 -6.98
C ASP A 356 13.39 -1.90 -7.63
N GLY A 357 12.70 -1.00 -6.89
CA GLY A 357 11.51 -0.30 -7.33
C GLY A 357 10.21 -1.05 -7.17
N ASN A 358 10.23 -2.27 -6.61
CA ASN A 358 9.06 -3.05 -6.26
C ASN A 358 8.52 -2.65 -4.87
N LEU A 359 7.33 -3.13 -4.50
CA LEU A 359 6.72 -2.83 -3.22
C LEU A 359 6.85 -4.03 -2.26
N LEU A 360 7.15 -3.73 -1.00
CA LEU A 360 6.98 -4.66 0.11
C LEU A 360 5.78 -4.21 0.93
N ILE A 361 4.92 -5.15 1.32
CA ILE A 361 3.81 -4.90 2.24
C ILE A 361 3.84 -5.86 3.41
N SER A 362 3.36 -5.40 4.56
CA SER A 362 3.16 -6.21 5.76
C SER A 362 1.67 -6.40 6.00
N SER A 363 1.20 -7.65 5.95
CA SER A 363 -0.19 -8.02 6.22
C SER A 363 -0.29 -8.75 7.54
N ARG A 364 -0.81 -8.04 8.57
CA ARG A 364 -0.85 -8.48 9.98
C ARG A 364 -1.59 -9.81 10.17
N TYR A 365 -2.81 -9.89 9.64
CA TYR A 365 -3.68 -11.05 9.82
C TYR A 365 -3.38 -12.19 8.83
N MET A 366 -2.32 -12.07 8.08
CA MET A 366 -1.75 -13.15 7.28
C MET A 366 -0.41 -13.65 7.85
N ASP A 367 0.15 -12.97 8.85
CA ASP A 367 1.54 -13.20 9.32
C ASP A 367 2.54 -13.16 8.16
N GLU A 368 2.36 -12.21 7.22
CA GLU A 368 3.03 -12.26 5.92
C GLU A 368 3.64 -10.94 5.49
N ILE A 369 4.81 -11.03 4.87
CA ILE A 369 5.41 -9.98 4.04
C ILE A 369 5.31 -10.41 2.60
N THR A 370 4.72 -9.55 1.75
CA THR A 370 4.55 -9.81 0.33
C THR A 370 5.33 -8.80 -0.50
N LYS A 371 6.06 -9.29 -1.53
CA LYS A 371 6.69 -8.43 -2.55
C LYS A 371 5.84 -8.39 -3.81
N ILE A 372 5.56 -7.19 -4.29
CA ILE A 372 4.70 -6.91 -5.43
C ILE A 372 5.52 -6.25 -6.52
N ASP A 373 5.45 -6.79 -7.74
CA ASP A 373 5.99 -6.14 -8.94
C ASP A 373 5.23 -4.84 -9.22
N HIS A 374 5.89 -3.72 -9.02
CA HIS A 374 5.29 -2.39 -9.16
C HIS A 374 4.97 -2.02 -10.62
N THR A 375 5.45 -2.81 -11.59
CA THR A 375 5.17 -2.61 -13.00
C THR A 375 3.91 -3.34 -13.44
N THR A 376 3.71 -4.56 -12.95
CA THR A 376 2.64 -5.46 -13.39
C THR A 376 1.56 -5.72 -12.34
N GLY A 377 1.80 -5.38 -11.07
CA GLY A 377 0.93 -5.70 -9.95
C GLY A 377 1.02 -7.16 -9.48
N ASN A 378 1.82 -8.01 -10.11
CA ASN A 378 1.93 -9.41 -9.75
C ASN A 378 2.71 -9.60 -8.44
N ILE A 379 2.35 -10.62 -7.67
CA ILE A 379 3.14 -11.04 -6.52
C ILE A 379 4.44 -11.69 -7.00
N ILE A 380 5.59 -11.19 -6.52
CA ILE A 380 6.92 -11.74 -6.79
C ILE A 380 7.22 -12.88 -5.82
N TRP A 381 6.97 -12.65 -4.53
CA TRP A 381 7.11 -13.66 -3.49
C TRP A 381 6.32 -13.32 -2.22
N ARG A 382 6.12 -14.34 -1.37
CA ARG A 382 5.43 -14.28 -0.09
C ARG A 382 6.33 -14.90 0.99
N MET A 383 6.51 -14.23 2.12
CA MET A 383 7.34 -14.65 3.24
C MET A 383 6.54 -14.65 4.54
N GLY A 384 6.50 -15.77 5.22
CA GLY A 384 5.63 -15.99 6.40
C GLY A 384 4.22 -16.45 6.01
N GLY A 385 3.38 -16.65 7.03
CA GLY A 385 1.98 -17.06 6.83
C GLY A 385 1.77 -18.42 6.17
N GLU A 386 0.53 -18.64 5.72
CA GLU A 386 0.10 -19.90 5.10
C GLU A 386 0.80 -20.15 3.75
N ASN A 387 1.10 -19.09 3.00
CA ASN A 387 1.69 -19.19 1.66
C ASN A 387 3.19 -18.90 1.64
N ASN A 388 3.86 -19.15 2.75
CA ASN A 388 5.30 -18.91 2.90
C ASN A 388 6.14 -19.67 1.86
N GLN A 389 7.02 -18.96 1.19
CA GLN A 389 7.97 -19.49 0.21
C GLN A 389 9.42 -19.56 0.73
N PHE A 390 9.69 -19.00 1.93
CA PHE A 390 11.04 -18.86 2.46
C PHE A 390 11.40 -19.95 3.46
N THR A 391 12.65 -20.35 3.44
CA THR A 391 13.27 -21.12 4.53
C THR A 391 13.90 -20.13 5.51
N PHE A 392 13.49 -20.21 6.78
CA PHE A 392 14.06 -19.38 7.83
C PHE A 392 15.29 -20.06 8.44
N VAL A 393 16.37 -19.28 8.58
CA VAL A 393 17.64 -19.72 9.14
C VAL A 393 17.96 -18.87 10.38
N ASN A 394 18.50 -19.49 11.41
CA ASN A 394 18.85 -18.88 12.70
C ASN A 394 17.69 -18.25 13.49
N ASP A 395 16.45 -18.43 13.08
CA ASP A 395 15.27 -18.02 13.84
C ASP A 395 14.60 -19.22 14.49
N PRO A 396 14.76 -19.41 15.82
CA PRO A 396 14.22 -20.57 16.52
C PRO A 396 12.72 -20.46 16.85
N LEU A 397 12.09 -19.32 16.58
CA LEU A 397 10.69 -19.08 16.92
C LEU A 397 9.75 -19.71 15.90
N THR A 398 8.56 -20.13 16.36
CA THR A 398 7.50 -20.64 15.50
C THR A 398 6.15 -20.11 16.00
N PRO A 399 5.40 -19.37 15.19
CA PRO A 399 5.81 -18.80 13.89
C PRO A 399 7.01 -17.85 14.03
N HIS A 400 7.79 -17.68 12.97
CA HIS A 400 9.00 -16.84 12.99
C HIS A 400 8.67 -15.39 13.33
N PHE A 401 7.56 -14.89 12.82
CA PHE A 401 6.91 -13.65 13.26
C PHE A 401 5.40 -13.84 13.19
N SER A 402 4.65 -13.04 13.94
CA SER A 402 3.19 -13.04 13.88
C SER A 402 2.61 -11.68 14.21
N HIS A 403 1.57 -11.30 13.46
CA HIS A 403 0.88 -10.01 13.57
C HIS A 403 1.86 -8.82 13.47
N GLN A 404 2.90 -8.99 12.66
CA GLN A 404 3.99 -8.04 12.51
C GLN A 404 3.55 -6.70 11.93
N HIS A 405 4.37 -5.67 12.16
CA HIS A 405 4.22 -4.32 11.65
C HIS A 405 5.54 -3.82 11.07
N ASP A 406 5.47 -2.70 10.35
CA ASP A 406 6.60 -1.84 10.00
C ASP A 406 7.71 -2.54 9.21
N ILE A 407 7.35 -3.22 8.11
CA ILE A 407 8.37 -3.74 7.18
C ILE A 407 9.18 -2.58 6.59
N ARG A 408 10.52 -2.65 6.70
CA ARG A 408 11.42 -1.66 6.10
C ARG A 408 12.61 -2.35 5.42
N ARG A 409 13.03 -1.81 4.27
CA ARG A 409 14.27 -2.20 3.60
C ARG A 409 15.41 -1.31 4.06
N LEU A 410 16.46 -1.90 4.59
CA LEU A 410 17.65 -1.19 5.01
C LEU A 410 18.60 -0.93 3.83
N PRO A 411 19.50 0.09 3.93
CA PRO A 411 20.49 0.37 2.88
C PRO A 411 21.46 -0.77 2.59
N ASN A 412 21.68 -1.70 3.56
CA ASN A 412 22.50 -2.90 3.37
C ASN A 412 21.79 -4.03 2.63
N GLY A 413 20.51 -3.87 2.27
CA GLY A 413 19.69 -4.86 1.60
C GLY A 413 18.90 -5.78 2.52
N ASN A 414 19.10 -5.70 3.83
CA ASN A 414 18.31 -6.44 4.81
C ASN A 414 16.91 -5.84 5.00
N ILE A 415 16.03 -6.58 5.62
CA ILE A 415 14.73 -6.07 6.05
C ILE A 415 14.63 -6.05 7.57
N THR A 416 13.88 -5.09 8.09
CA THR A 416 13.44 -5.08 9.49
C THR A 416 11.93 -5.17 9.58
N LEU A 417 11.45 -5.72 10.70
CA LEU A 417 10.05 -5.73 11.06
C LEU A 417 9.90 -5.74 12.59
N PHE A 418 8.76 -5.25 13.05
CA PHE A 418 8.32 -5.41 14.43
C PHE A 418 7.41 -6.64 14.53
N ASP A 419 7.91 -7.70 15.13
CA ASP A 419 7.20 -8.95 15.37
C ASP A 419 6.39 -8.84 16.67
N ASN A 420 5.08 -8.63 16.58
CA ASN A 420 4.22 -8.52 17.76
C ASN A 420 4.15 -9.81 18.55
N GLY A 421 4.23 -10.98 17.91
CA GLY A 421 4.30 -12.27 18.57
C GLY A 421 2.97 -12.81 19.10
N ASN A 422 1.85 -12.37 18.52
CA ASN A 422 0.49 -12.67 19.00
C ASN A 422 0.17 -14.17 19.05
N LEU A 423 0.65 -14.94 18.08
CA LEU A 423 0.33 -16.36 17.92
C LEU A 423 1.37 -17.30 18.60
N ARG A 424 2.26 -16.74 19.41
CA ARG A 424 3.21 -17.52 20.20
C ARG A 424 2.83 -17.61 21.68
N PHE A 425 3.37 -18.60 22.35
CA PHE A 425 3.27 -18.71 23.81
C PHE A 425 4.65 -19.01 24.41
N PRO A 426 5.16 -18.18 25.33
CA PRO A 426 4.57 -16.91 25.78
C PRO A 426 4.56 -15.86 24.68
N GLN A 427 3.58 -14.93 24.72
CA GLN A 427 3.50 -13.80 23.83
C GLN A 427 4.58 -12.80 24.18
N ILE A 428 5.49 -12.55 23.27
CA ILE A 428 6.63 -11.62 23.45
C ILE A 428 6.87 -10.93 22.10
N SER A 429 7.03 -9.61 22.15
CA SER A 429 7.35 -8.84 20.96
C SER A 429 8.84 -8.68 20.74
N TYR A 430 9.24 -8.63 19.46
CA TYR A 430 10.63 -8.48 19.03
C TYR A 430 10.76 -7.47 17.92
N ALA A 431 11.84 -6.70 17.90
CA ALA A 431 12.35 -6.11 16.67
C ALA A 431 13.28 -7.13 16.01
N LYS A 432 13.18 -7.32 14.70
CA LYS A 432 13.95 -8.33 13.97
C LYS A 432 14.57 -7.75 12.71
N GLU A 433 15.76 -8.25 12.35
CA GLU A 433 16.44 -7.98 11.08
C GLU A 433 16.77 -9.30 10.40
N TYR A 434 16.36 -9.40 9.11
CA TYR A 434 16.65 -10.55 8.25
C TYR A 434 17.46 -10.14 7.04
N GLU A 435 18.48 -10.92 6.71
CA GLU A 435 19.10 -10.96 5.40
C GLU A 435 18.26 -11.85 4.48
N LEU A 436 17.96 -11.38 3.27
CA LEU A 436 17.15 -12.12 2.30
C LEU A 436 17.96 -12.57 1.09
N ASP A 437 18.01 -13.87 0.84
CA ASP A 437 18.32 -14.43 -0.48
C ASP A 437 17.00 -14.66 -1.23
N GLU A 438 16.60 -13.66 -2.00
CA GLU A 438 15.32 -13.68 -2.73
C GLU A 438 15.31 -14.72 -3.87
N VAL A 439 16.49 -15.14 -4.37
CA VAL A 439 16.60 -16.15 -5.43
C VAL A 439 16.35 -17.54 -4.86
N ASN A 440 17.03 -17.89 -3.76
CA ASN A 440 16.92 -19.20 -3.12
C ASN A 440 15.81 -19.24 -2.07
N LYS A 441 15.13 -18.13 -1.83
CA LYS A 441 14.05 -17.99 -0.83
C LYS A 441 14.54 -18.37 0.58
N ILE A 442 15.62 -17.74 1.02
CA ILE A 442 16.19 -17.93 2.37
C ILE A 442 16.08 -16.61 3.12
N ALA A 443 15.54 -16.66 4.33
CA ALA A 443 15.49 -15.55 5.29
C ALA A 443 16.36 -15.89 6.50
N THR A 444 17.51 -15.25 6.63
CA THR A 444 18.44 -15.47 7.74
C THR A 444 18.25 -14.40 8.81
N LEU A 445 17.86 -14.79 10.01
CA LEU A 445 17.80 -13.87 11.14
C LEU A 445 19.22 -13.48 11.54
N LEU A 446 19.55 -12.19 11.37
CA LEU A 446 20.84 -11.63 11.76
C LEU A 446 20.81 -11.04 13.15
N TRP A 447 19.70 -10.44 13.53
CA TRP A 447 19.55 -9.74 14.79
C TRP A 447 18.09 -9.78 15.24
N SER A 448 17.92 -9.87 16.56
CA SER A 448 16.64 -9.68 17.20
C SER A 448 16.80 -8.99 18.55
N TYR A 449 15.88 -8.10 18.87
CA TYR A 449 15.83 -7.42 20.15
C TYR A 449 14.50 -7.70 20.83
N LYS A 450 14.60 -8.14 22.07
CA LYS A 450 13.49 -8.26 23.00
C LYS A 450 13.68 -7.23 24.11
N HIS A 451 12.63 -6.48 24.41
CA HIS A 451 12.70 -5.51 25.51
C HIS A 451 13.04 -6.23 26.83
N PRO A 452 13.94 -5.69 27.68
CA PRO A 452 14.17 -6.22 29.01
C PRO A 452 12.89 -6.29 29.85
N LEU A 453 12.88 -7.17 30.85
CA LEU A 453 11.71 -7.32 31.73
C LEU A 453 11.36 -6.00 32.41
N ILE A 454 10.08 -5.64 32.39
CA ILE A 454 9.53 -4.55 33.22
C ILE A 454 8.75 -5.20 34.37
N ASN A 455 9.14 -4.92 35.62
CA ASN A 455 8.52 -5.50 36.81
C ASN A 455 8.47 -7.06 36.74
N ASN A 456 9.55 -7.70 36.28
CA ASN A 456 9.67 -9.15 36.05
C ASN A 456 8.65 -9.72 35.04
N LYS A 457 8.12 -8.92 34.12
CA LYS A 457 7.23 -9.36 33.06
C LYS A 457 7.84 -9.11 31.69
N GLU A 458 7.63 -10.06 30.79
CA GLU A 458 7.92 -9.88 29.37
C GLU A 458 7.06 -8.76 28.78
N ILE A 459 7.58 -8.07 27.79
CA ILE A 459 6.86 -7.05 27.07
C ILE A 459 6.22 -7.63 25.82
N PHE A 460 4.94 -7.46 25.77
CA PHE A 460 4.10 -7.86 24.64
C PHE A 460 3.27 -6.66 24.19
N ASN A 461 3.37 -6.33 22.91
CA ASN A 461 2.56 -5.33 22.26
C ASN A 461 1.53 -6.02 21.36
N LEU A 462 0.27 -5.92 21.73
CA LEU A 462 -0.84 -6.60 21.06
C LEU A 462 -1.01 -6.14 19.60
N ALA A 463 -0.79 -4.86 19.34
CA ALA A 463 -1.01 -4.21 18.05
C ALA A 463 -0.14 -2.95 17.94
N ALA A 464 0.07 -2.47 16.71
CA ALA A 464 1.00 -1.41 16.36
C ALA A 464 2.46 -1.76 16.70
N GLY A 465 3.38 -0.84 16.44
CA GLY A 465 4.82 -0.99 16.66
C GLY A 465 5.58 -0.57 15.40
N ASN A 466 6.31 0.54 15.54
CA ASN A 466 7.22 1.06 14.52
C ASN A 466 8.62 1.08 15.09
#